data_a71440031e2c13eecae5a8c18030285b
#
_entry.id   a71440031e2c13eecae5a8c18030285b
#
_cell.length_a   1.000
_cell.length_b   1.000
_cell.length_c   1.000
_cell.angle_alpha   90.00
_cell.angle_beta   90.00
_cell.angle_gamma   90.00
#
_symmetry.space_group_name_H-M   'P 1'
#
loop_
_entity.id
_entity.type
_entity.pdbx_description
1 polymer ?
#
loop_
_entity_poly.entity_id
_entity_poly.type
_entity_poly.pdbx_seq_one_letter_code
_entity_poly.pdbx_strand_id
1 'polypeptide(L)'
;LPLHGGILNQYLVFVLIDLLFFICALIYLASSLIVAWKVKSPEHRYKGENLFFFGQIISKLNTTSKTMTLICITLVLAIFMFIAAPILTGWASGYLDMLSMYDVQVYSRYNDVYEEENLPQDSYEIITEFLTEHKIDTVYDCTFNLYLPEKDDFHNRQKYDFPIVAISLSDYNTIREMLGYEQISLEEDEFTTQWKAIATEEERDNFLKEHTSIMTDAGELTLSGQSYYEDPIGETAYNSYTNVLYVLPDNICEKLLPVIKNRYITTTENISYENARKLEKLFTEKYPEQAETGAIYGVRFSTLQINSSIANNFILQTAMIYGAVVLMVICLTVLSL
;
A
#
# COMPACT_ATOMS: atom_id res chain seq x y z
N LEU A 1 10.79 -7.19 -6.87
CA LEU A 1 10.14 -8.39 -6.32
C LEU A 1 8.63 -8.20 -6.50
N PRO A 2 7.94 -9.07 -7.22
CA PRO A 2 6.51 -8.92 -7.43
C PRO A 2 5.77 -9.00 -6.10
N LEU A 3 4.89 -8.04 -5.84
CA LEU A 3 4.03 -7.93 -4.65
C LEU A 3 2.88 -8.98 -4.65
N HIS A 4 3.10 -10.14 -5.23
CA HIS A 4 2.17 -11.26 -5.33
C HIS A 4 1.90 -11.95 -3.98
N GLY A 5 1.88 -11.26 -2.87
CA GLY A 5 1.81 -11.90 -1.56
C GLY A 5 1.01 -11.20 -0.47
N GLY A 6 0.22 -10.17 -0.77
CA GLY A 6 -0.42 -9.39 0.29
C GLY A 6 -1.24 -10.22 1.27
N ILE A 7 -2.08 -11.12 0.80
CA ILE A 7 -2.91 -11.99 1.65
C ILE A 7 -2.10 -13.16 2.19
N LEU A 8 -1.28 -13.80 1.36
CA LEU A 8 -0.43 -14.92 1.79
C LEU A 8 0.61 -14.47 2.83
N ASN A 9 1.15 -13.26 2.71
CA ASN A 9 2.07 -12.69 3.71
C ASN A 9 1.38 -12.36 5.04
N GLN A 10 0.13 -11.90 5.03
CA GLN A 10 -0.62 -11.67 6.27
C GLN A 10 -0.89 -12.99 7.00
N TYR A 11 -1.35 -14.03 6.29
CA TYR A 11 -1.54 -15.36 6.87
C TYR A 11 -0.21 -15.97 7.35
N LEU A 12 0.90 -15.78 6.62
CA LEU A 12 2.20 -16.28 7.03
C LEU A 12 2.67 -15.65 8.35
N VAL A 13 2.46 -14.35 8.53
CA VAL A 13 2.80 -13.65 9.78
C VAL A 13 1.97 -14.18 10.95
N PHE A 14 0.66 -14.38 10.77
CA PHE A 14 -0.19 -14.97 11.81
C PHE A 14 0.21 -16.41 12.12
N VAL A 15 0.49 -17.22 11.10
CA VAL A 15 0.97 -18.61 11.29
C VAL A 15 2.31 -18.65 12.03
N LEU A 16 3.23 -17.74 11.74
CA LEU A 16 4.50 -17.65 12.46
C LEU A 16 4.31 -17.25 13.93
N ILE A 17 3.42 -16.32 14.21
CA ILE A 17 3.06 -15.90 15.56
C ILE A 17 2.42 -17.07 16.33
N ASP A 18 1.46 -17.75 15.72
CA ASP A 18 0.80 -18.92 16.32
C ASP A 18 1.79 -20.06 16.58
N LEU A 19 2.70 -20.33 15.62
CA LEU A 19 3.77 -21.33 15.78
C LEU A 19 4.70 -20.97 16.95
N LEU A 20 5.03 -19.70 17.11
CA LEU A 20 5.83 -19.21 18.24
C LEU A 20 5.13 -19.46 19.57
N PHE A 21 3.85 -19.07 19.69
CA PHE A 21 3.05 -19.33 20.89
C PHE A 21 2.94 -20.83 21.18
N PHE A 22 2.77 -21.63 20.14
CA PHE A 22 2.72 -23.09 20.27
C PHE A 22 4.04 -23.69 20.79
N ILE A 23 5.19 -23.24 20.25
CA ILE A 23 6.51 -23.67 20.72
C ILE A 23 6.71 -23.27 22.19
N CYS A 24 6.38 -22.04 22.58
CA CYS A 24 6.47 -21.58 23.95
C CYS A 24 5.56 -22.40 24.90
N ALA A 25 4.34 -22.71 24.46
CA ALA A 25 3.41 -23.56 25.21
C ALA A 25 3.95 -24.99 25.35
N LEU A 26 4.54 -25.58 24.30
CA LEU A 26 5.19 -26.90 24.37
C LEU A 26 6.35 -26.92 25.35
N ILE A 27 7.22 -25.92 25.37
CA ILE A 27 8.34 -25.83 26.33
C ILE A 27 7.79 -25.76 27.76
N TYR A 28 6.76 -24.95 27.99
CA TYR A 28 6.11 -24.84 29.31
C TYR A 28 5.45 -26.15 29.74
N LEU A 29 4.71 -26.80 28.86
CA LEU A 29 4.05 -28.08 29.11
C LEU A 29 5.06 -29.20 29.35
N ALA A 30 6.11 -29.31 28.52
CA ALA A 30 7.15 -30.32 28.69
C ALA A 30 7.85 -30.20 30.05
N SER A 31 8.19 -28.95 30.45
CA SER A 31 8.81 -28.73 31.75
C SER A 31 7.86 -29.02 32.92
N SER A 32 6.57 -28.69 32.81
CA SER A 32 5.58 -28.99 33.85
C SER A 32 5.26 -30.48 33.96
N LEU A 33 5.24 -31.21 32.82
CA LEU A 33 5.04 -32.67 32.80
C LEU A 33 6.22 -33.43 33.46
N ILE A 34 7.46 -33.00 33.21
CA ILE A 34 8.64 -33.56 33.83
C ILE A 34 8.60 -33.40 35.37
N VAL A 35 8.17 -32.21 35.84
CA VAL A 35 7.98 -31.96 37.28
C VAL A 35 6.86 -32.82 37.84
N ALA A 36 5.71 -32.88 37.17
CA ALA A 36 4.54 -33.66 37.61
C ALA A 36 4.84 -35.17 37.64
N TRP A 37 5.56 -35.67 36.65
CA TRP A 37 5.96 -37.10 36.59
C TRP A 37 6.90 -37.50 37.73
N LYS A 38 7.91 -36.65 38.03
CA LYS A 38 8.84 -36.89 39.12
C LYS A 38 8.22 -36.76 40.52
N VAL A 39 7.22 -35.89 40.67
CA VAL A 39 6.47 -35.74 41.95
C VAL A 39 5.58 -36.97 42.22
N LYS A 40 5.08 -37.65 41.18
CA LYS A 40 4.20 -38.82 41.28
C LYS A 40 4.89 -40.13 41.60
N SER A 41 6.24 -40.22 41.67
CA SER A 41 7.01 -41.43 41.99
C SER A 41 7.47 -41.44 43.47
N PRO A 42 6.63 -41.79 44.45
CA PRO A 42 6.98 -41.72 45.88
C PRO A 42 8.14 -42.65 46.29
N GLU A 43 8.24 -43.83 45.66
CA GLU A 43 9.26 -44.83 46.03
C GLU A 43 10.70 -44.39 45.78
N HIS A 44 10.96 -43.55 44.79
CA HIS A 44 12.28 -42.99 44.50
C HIS A 44 12.58 -41.72 45.32
N ARG A 45 11.55 -41.04 45.80
CA ARG A 45 11.66 -39.76 46.52
C ARG A 45 12.21 -39.90 47.94
N TYR A 46 11.94 -40.99 48.59
CA TYR A 46 12.26 -41.20 50.02
C TYR A 46 13.46 -42.13 50.27
N LYS A 47 14.23 -42.51 49.23
CA LYS A 47 15.45 -43.33 49.41
C LYS A 47 16.68 -42.44 49.60
N GLY A 48 17.24 -42.40 50.80
CA GLY A 48 18.53 -41.77 51.10
C GLY A 48 18.61 -40.28 50.86
N GLU A 49 19.68 -39.80 50.25
CA GLU A 49 19.95 -38.39 49.96
C GLU A 49 19.02 -37.80 48.87
N ASN A 50 18.19 -38.61 48.23
CA ASN A 50 17.30 -38.22 47.13
C ASN A 50 16.29 -37.17 47.55
N LEU A 51 15.86 -37.11 48.80
CA LEU A 51 14.88 -36.14 49.28
C LEU A 51 15.40 -34.70 49.14
N PHE A 52 16.65 -34.47 49.49
CA PHE A 52 17.26 -33.14 49.36
C PHE A 52 17.50 -32.77 47.90
N PHE A 53 17.99 -33.70 47.12
CA PHE A 53 18.24 -33.53 45.67
C PHE A 53 16.98 -33.28 44.91
N PHE A 54 15.91 -34.06 45.18
CA PHE A 54 14.59 -33.85 44.52
C PHE A 54 13.91 -32.55 44.95
N GLY A 55 14.06 -32.13 46.21
CA GLY A 55 13.55 -30.86 46.69
C GLY A 55 14.16 -29.64 45.95
N GLN A 56 15.51 -29.68 45.81
CA GLN A 56 16.24 -28.65 45.08
C GLN A 56 15.92 -28.66 43.56
N ILE A 57 15.86 -29.84 42.94
CA ILE A 57 15.55 -29.98 41.52
C ILE A 57 14.13 -29.51 41.23
N ILE A 58 13.15 -29.87 42.07
CA ILE A 58 11.73 -29.45 41.84
C ILE A 58 11.60 -27.93 42.02
N SER A 59 12.23 -27.36 43.05
CA SER A 59 12.21 -25.91 43.26
C SER A 59 12.89 -25.16 42.09
N LYS A 60 14.07 -25.61 41.67
CA LYS A 60 14.77 -25.03 40.54
C LYS A 60 14.03 -25.23 39.21
N LEU A 61 13.49 -26.43 38.94
CA LEU A 61 12.73 -26.66 37.70
C LEU A 61 11.48 -25.80 37.59
N ASN A 62 10.76 -25.57 38.66
CA ASN A 62 9.54 -24.74 38.63
C ASN A 62 9.86 -23.26 38.40
N THR A 63 10.95 -22.75 39.00
CA THR A 63 11.41 -21.38 38.80
C THR A 63 12.11 -21.21 37.44
N THR A 64 13.01 -22.16 37.10
CA THR A 64 13.77 -22.14 35.85
C THR A 64 12.90 -22.31 34.62
N SER A 65 11.81 -23.11 34.68
CA SER A 65 10.89 -23.28 33.57
C SER A 65 10.20 -21.97 33.18
N LYS A 66 9.71 -21.19 34.15
CA LYS A 66 9.10 -19.88 33.90
C LYS A 66 10.10 -18.88 33.33
N THR A 67 11.31 -18.87 33.89
CA THR A 67 12.41 -18.00 33.45
C THR A 67 12.85 -18.35 32.03
N MET A 68 13.04 -19.65 31.73
CA MET A 68 13.39 -20.11 30.37
C MET A 68 12.32 -19.78 29.34
N THR A 69 11.04 -19.91 29.68
CA THR A 69 9.94 -19.52 28.80
C THR A 69 9.98 -18.03 28.54
N LEU A 70 10.19 -17.20 29.57
CA LEU A 70 10.30 -15.75 29.42
C LEU A 70 11.49 -15.37 28.51
N ILE A 71 12.67 -16.01 28.73
CA ILE A 71 13.86 -15.82 27.91
C ILE A 71 13.58 -16.17 26.43
N CYS A 72 12.97 -17.34 26.20
CA CYS A 72 12.59 -17.73 24.81
C CYS A 72 11.68 -16.73 24.16
N ILE A 73 10.63 -16.27 24.83
CA ILE A 73 9.68 -15.30 24.29
C ILE A 73 10.39 -13.97 23.97
N THR A 74 11.18 -13.45 24.91
CA THR A 74 11.89 -12.16 24.70
C THR A 74 12.93 -12.24 23.60
N LEU A 75 13.66 -13.36 23.49
CA LEU A 75 14.67 -13.57 22.45
C LEU A 75 14.03 -13.67 21.07
N VAL A 76 12.95 -14.45 20.94
CA VAL A 76 12.25 -14.59 19.66
C VAL A 76 11.62 -13.26 19.24
N LEU A 77 11.02 -12.51 20.17
CA LEU A 77 10.46 -11.19 19.89
C LEU A 77 11.56 -10.20 19.44
N ALA A 78 12.73 -10.23 20.07
CA ALA A 78 13.88 -9.42 19.66
C ALA A 78 14.36 -9.76 18.24
N ILE A 79 14.52 -11.04 17.93
CA ILE A 79 14.92 -11.52 16.60
C ILE A 79 13.86 -11.12 15.57
N PHE A 80 12.57 -11.28 15.90
CA PHE A 80 11.48 -10.88 15.03
C PHE A 80 11.54 -9.39 14.70
N MET A 81 11.75 -8.52 15.70
CA MET A 81 11.88 -7.08 15.46
C MET A 81 13.08 -6.73 14.57
N PHE A 82 14.22 -7.40 14.75
CA PHE A 82 15.41 -7.21 13.89
C PHE A 82 15.15 -7.59 12.43
N ILE A 83 14.41 -8.67 12.19
CA ILE A 83 14.10 -9.14 10.84
C ILE A 83 12.97 -8.31 10.21
N ALA A 84 11.95 -7.97 10.99
CA ALA A 84 10.77 -7.24 10.48
C ALA A 84 11.10 -5.79 10.12
N ALA A 85 12.01 -5.12 10.84
CA ALA A 85 12.36 -3.73 10.59
C ALA A 85 12.81 -3.47 9.14
N PRO A 86 13.83 -4.14 8.57
CA PRO A 86 14.25 -3.91 7.19
C PRO A 86 13.21 -4.37 6.16
N ILE A 87 12.42 -5.40 6.45
CA ILE A 87 11.37 -5.89 5.54
C ILE A 87 10.27 -4.83 5.40
N LEU A 88 9.77 -4.29 6.52
CA LEU A 88 8.74 -3.25 6.52
C LEU A 88 9.25 -1.97 5.84
N THR A 89 10.50 -1.59 6.08
CA THR A 89 11.10 -0.42 5.43
C THR A 89 11.24 -0.63 3.93
N GLY A 90 11.67 -1.81 3.48
CA GLY A 90 11.79 -2.16 2.07
C GLY A 90 10.44 -2.15 1.35
N TRP A 91 9.39 -2.69 2.00
CA TRP A 91 8.03 -2.64 1.46
C TRP A 91 7.50 -1.20 1.36
N ALA A 92 7.70 -0.39 2.40
CA ALA A 92 7.29 1.02 2.39
C ALA A 92 8.03 1.84 1.32
N SER A 93 9.30 1.53 1.03
CA SER A 93 10.06 2.18 -0.04
C SER A 93 9.53 1.82 -1.42
N GLY A 94 9.19 0.54 -1.68
CA GLY A 94 8.59 0.12 -2.95
C GLY A 94 7.23 0.79 -3.23
N TYR A 95 6.41 0.97 -2.19
CA TYR A 95 5.15 1.71 -2.32
C TYR A 95 5.38 3.21 -2.59
N LEU A 96 6.44 3.78 -2.01
CA LEU A 96 6.82 5.17 -2.25
C LEU A 96 7.18 5.44 -3.70
N ASP A 97 7.90 4.52 -4.36
CA ASP A 97 8.27 4.66 -5.77
C ASP A 97 7.03 4.82 -6.66
N MET A 98 5.93 4.12 -6.35
CA MET A 98 4.66 4.27 -7.06
C MET A 98 3.97 5.62 -6.77
N LEU A 99 4.10 6.16 -5.55
CA LEU A 99 3.51 7.43 -5.17
C LEU A 99 4.29 8.64 -5.68
N SER A 100 5.58 8.48 -5.97
CA SER A 100 6.51 9.55 -6.35
C SER A 100 6.97 9.50 -7.80
N MET A 101 6.20 8.86 -8.68
CA MET A 101 6.55 8.69 -10.11
C MET A 101 6.64 10.02 -10.87
N TYR A 102 5.90 11.04 -10.43
CA TYR A 102 5.88 12.38 -11.01
C TYR A 102 6.27 13.40 -9.96
N ASP A 103 6.89 14.50 -10.38
CA ASP A 103 7.27 15.57 -9.45
C ASP A 103 6.07 16.27 -8.84
N VAL A 104 5.01 16.46 -9.66
CA VAL A 104 3.71 16.97 -9.21
C VAL A 104 2.60 16.08 -9.77
N GLN A 105 1.70 15.67 -8.89
CA GLN A 105 0.47 14.97 -9.25
C GLN A 105 -0.72 15.75 -8.70
N VAL A 106 -1.56 16.24 -9.56
CA VAL A 106 -2.82 16.88 -9.18
C VAL A 106 -3.96 15.95 -9.55
N TYR A 107 -4.92 15.86 -8.66
CA TYR A 107 -6.09 15.00 -8.87
C TYR A 107 -7.35 15.64 -8.27
N SER A 108 -8.50 15.33 -8.87
CA SER A 108 -9.81 15.57 -8.26
C SER A 108 -10.48 14.23 -7.92
N ARG A 109 -11.31 14.22 -6.88
CA ARG A 109 -12.10 13.05 -6.47
C ARG A 109 -13.44 13.48 -5.93
N TYR A 110 -14.42 12.60 -6.03
CA TYR A 110 -15.77 12.81 -5.50
C TYR A 110 -16.14 11.65 -4.60
N ASN A 111 -16.73 11.94 -3.44
CA ASN A 111 -17.05 10.90 -2.48
C ASN A 111 -18.50 10.41 -2.58
N ASP A 112 -19.47 11.28 -2.81
CA ASP A 112 -20.89 10.95 -2.69
C ASP A 112 -21.68 11.11 -3.98
N VAL A 113 -21.65 12.28 -4.62
CA VAL A 113 -22.38 12.57 -5.84
C VAL A 113 -21.44 13.21 -6.85
N TYR A 114 -21.53 12.75 -8.09
CA TYR A 114 -20.83 13.39 -9.19
C TYR A 114 -21.77 14.31 -9.96
N GLU A 115 -21.33 15.56 -10.14
CA GLU A 115 -21.94 16.54 -11.03
C GLU A 115 -20.84 17.17 -11.88
N GLU A 116 -21.09 17.32 -13.20
CA GLU A 116 -20.13 17.87 -14.16
C GLU A 116 -19.63 19.27 -13.75
N GLU A 117 -20.49 20.05 -13.09
CA GLU A 117 -20.18 21.38 -12.56
C GLU A 117 -19.09 21.38 -11.49
N ASN A 118 -18.82 20.24 -10.86
CA ASN A 118 -17.81 20.08 -9.81
C ASN A 118 -16.40 19.83 -10.36
N LEU A 119 -16.23 19.59 -11.66
CA LEU A 119 -14.91 19.55 -12.26
C LEU A 119 -14.25 20.93 -12.22
N PRO A 120 -12.94 21.01 -11.93
CA PRO A 120 -12.21 22.26 -12.03
C PRO A 120 -12.33 22.82 -13.44
N GLN A 121 -12.77 24.07 -13.57
CA GLN A 121 -12.92 24.75 -14.85
C GLN A 121 -11.56 25.05 -15.49
N ASP A 122 -10.55 25.31 -14.67
CA ASP A 122 -9.18 25.52 -15.11
C ASP A 122 -8.37 24.21 -15.15
N SER A 123 -7.18 24.26 -15.74
CA SER A 123 -6.23 23.15 -15.81
C SER A 123 -5.20 23.24 -14.68
N TYR A 124 -5.60 23.71 -13.50
CA TYR A 124 -4.73 23.93 -12.34
C TYR A 124 -3.59 24.92 -12.64
N GLU A 125 -3.93 26.06 -13.21
CA GLU A 125 -3.00 27.08 -13.73
C GLU A 125 -2.05 27.63 -12.65
N ILE A 126 -2.50 27.68 -11.39
CA ILE A 126 -1.67 28.10 -10.25
C ILE A 126 -0.33 27.36 -10.16
N ILE A 127 -0.30 26.10 -10.61
CA ILE A 127 0.93 25.30 -10.63
C ILE A 127 1.88 25.84 -11.70
N THR A 128 1.37 26.09 -12.92
CA THR A 128 2.16 26.67 -14.02
C THR A 128 2.70 28.06 -13.65
N GLU A 129 1.86 28.90 -13.06
CA GLU A 129 2.26 30.22 -12.60
C GLU A 129 3.40 30.13 -11.58
N PHE A 130 3.26 29.25 -10.58
CA PHE A 130 4.27 29.06 -9.55
C PHE A 130 5.58 28.51 -10.12
N LEU A 131 5.54 27.49 -10.97
CA LEU A 131 6.73 26.90 -11.59
C LEU A 131 7.48 27.93 -12.43
N THR A 132 6.74 28.76 -13.19
CA THR A 132 7.30 29.83 -14.01
C THR A 132 7.94 30.92 -13.15
N GLU A 133 7.27 31.38 -12.09
CA GLU A 133 7.79 32.40 -11.16
C GLU A 133 9.09 31.95 -10.48
N HIS A 134 9.18 30.67 -10.13
CA HIS A 134 10.34 30.08 -9.47
C HIS A 134 11.39 29.52 -10.44
N LYS A 135 11.19 29.70 -11.77
CA LYS A 135 12.11 29.24 -12.83
C LYS A 135 12.38 27.73 -12.76
N ILE A 136 11.34 26.97 -12.52
CA ILE A 136 11.38 25.51 -12.53
C ILE A 136 10.90 25.03 -13.91
N ASP A 137 11.83 24.47 -14.69
CA ASP A 137 11.54 23.99 -16.04
C ASP A 137 10.84 22.65 -16.01
N THR A 138 9.78 22.50 -16.80
CA THR A 138 9.03 21.25 -16.97
C THR A 138 9.56 20.45 -18.16
N VAL A 139 9.67 19.14 -17.98
CA VAL A 139 10.02 18.18 -19.06
C VAL A 139 8.74 17.67 -19.70
N TYR A 140 7.79 17.23 -18.88
CA TYR A 140 6.47 16.80 -19.32
C TYR A 140 5.40 17.43 -18.44
N ASP A 141 4.27 17.73 -19.06
CA ASP A 141 3.10 18.31 -18.43
C ASP A 141 1.85 17.77 -19.14
N CYS A 142 1.12 16.90 -18.49
CA CYS A 142 -0.06 16.23 -19.02
C CYS A 142 -1.27 16.49 -18.12
N THR A 143 -2.27 17.20 -18.67
CA THR A 143 -3.59 17.33 -18.04
C THR A 143 -4.55 16.41 -18.78
N PHE A 144 -5.24 15.54 -18.04
CA PHE A 144 -6.14 14.55 -18.63
C PHE A 144 -7.39 14.36 -17.78
N ASN A 145 -8.44 13.89 -18.44
CA ASN A 145 -9.69 13.55 -17.78
C ASN A 145 -9.84 12.03 -17.68
N LEU A 146 -10.54 11.60 -16.62
CA LEU A 146 -11.07 10.25 -16.53
C LEU A 146 -12.59 10.32 -16.72
N TYR A 147 -13.13 9.35 -17.43
CA TYR A 147 -14.50 9.32 -17.91
C TYR A 147 -15.27 8.17 -17.28
N LEU A 148 -16.60 8.33 -17.14
CA LEU A 148 -17.48 7.21 -16.83
C LEU A 148 -17.88 6.51 -18.12
N PRO A 149 -17.70 5.20 -18.25
CA PRO A 149 -18.27 4.44 -19.37
C PRO A 149 -19.79 4.58 -19.46
N GLU A 150 -20.49 4.43 -18.34
CA GLU A 150 -21.94 4.61 -18.22
C GLU A 150 -22.27 5.58 -17.07
N LYS A 151 -23.07 6.59 -17.35
CA LYS A 151 -23.43 7.65 -16.39
C LYS A 151 -24.19 7.11 -15.18
N ASP A 152 -25.04 6.12 -15.39
CA ASP A 152 -25.89 5.57 -14.32
C ASP A 152 -25.13 4.75 -13.28
N ASP A 153 -23.95 4.24 -13.61
CA ASP A 153 -23.11 3.46 -12.69
C ASP A 153 -22.76 4.26 -11.44
N PHE A 154 -22.52 5.56 -11.59
CA PHE A 154 -22.17 6.40 -10.45
C PHE A 154 -23.35 6.66 -9.52
N HIS A 155 -24.55 6.87 -10.05
CA HIS A 155 -25.76 7.20 -9.28
C HIS A 155 -26.35 6.01 -8.54
N ASN A 156 -26.16 4.80 -9.06
CA ASN A 156 -26.74 3.57 -8.51
C ASN A 156 -25.77 2.79 -7.61
N ARG A 157 -24.55 3.28 -7.42
CA ARG A 157 -23.52 2.58 -6.65
C ARG A 157 -23.87 2.44 -5.15
N GLN A 158 -23.38 1.38 -4.55
CA GLN A 158 -23.36 1.22 -3.10
C GLN A 158 -22.20 2.03 -2.49
N LYS A 159 -22.26 2.28 -1.20
CA LYS A 159 -21.16 2.94 -0.48
C LYS A 159 -19.86 2.14 -0.65
N TYR A 160 -18.79 2.81 -1.08
CA TYR A 160 -17.47 2.24 -1.38
C TYR A 160 -17.39 1.38 -2.67
N ASP A 161 -18.48 1.26 -3.40
CA ASP A 161 -18.49 0.63 -4.72
C ASP A 161 -18.39 1.73 -5.79
N PHE A 162 -17.16 2.06 -6.16
CA PHE A 162 -16.90 3.10 -7.14
C PHE A 162 -16.79 2.49 -8.54
N PRO A 163 -17.39 3.13 -9.56
CA PRO A 163 -17.31 2.65 -10.92
C PRO A 163 -15.88 2.67 -11.45
N ILE A 164 -15.58 1.75 -12.33
CA ILE A 164 -14.34 1.74 -13.10
C ILE A 164 -14.41 2.92 -14.06
N VAL A 165 -13.39 3.76 -14.03
CA VAL A 165 -13.28 4.91 -14.94
C VAL A 165 -12.45 4.53 -16.18
N ALA A 166 -12.57 5.37 -17.21
CA ALA A 166 -11.83 5.23 -18.45
C ALA A 166 -10.89 6.42 -18.68
N ILE A 167 -9.81 6.18 -19.40
CA ILE A 167 -8.89 7.20 -19.90
C ILE A 167 -8.84 7.14 -21.43
N SER A 168 -8.65 8.28 -22.10
CA SER A 168 -8.46 8.31 -23.55
C SER A 168 -7.13 7.69 -23.95
N LEU A 169 -7.08 7.08 -25.13
CA LEU A 169 -5.87 6.45 -25.65
C LEU A 169 -4.73 7.46 -25.79
N SER A 170 -5.02 8.68 -26.25
CA SER A 170 -4.01 9.73 -26.40
C SER A 170 -3.41 10.16 -25.06
N ASP A 171 -4.26 10.38 -24.03
CA ASP A 171 -3.79 10.73 -22.68
C ASP A 171 -3.00 9.59 -22.05
N TYR A 172 -3.49 8.36 -22.21
CA TYR A 172 -2.81 7.18 -21.72
C TYR A 172 -1.42 7.02 -22.36
N ASN A 173 -1.30 7.20 -23.67
CA ASN A 173 -0.03 7.15 -24.38
C ASN A 173 0.92 8.28 -23.97
N THR A 174 0.41 9.47 -23.68
CA THR A 174 1.20 10.58 -23.13
C THR A 174 1.78 10.21 -21.76
N ILE A 175 0.98 9.60 -20.88
CA ILE A 175 1.44 9.11 -19.58
C ILE A 175 2.49 8.01 -19.76
N ARG A 176 2.30 7.08 -20.68
CA ARG A 176 3.28 6.03 -20.99
C ARG A 176 4.61 6.62 -21.47
N GLU A 177 4.56 7.62 -22.36
CA GLU A 177 5.76 8.31 -22.85
C GLU A 177 6.50 9.05 -21.71
N MET A 178 5.77 9.75 -20.81
CA MET A 178 6.37 10.39 -19.64
C MET A 178 7.16 9.41 -18.75
N LEU A 179 6.72 8.16 -18.72
CA LEU A 179 7.32 7.08 -17.92
C LEU A 179 8.33 6.23 -18.70
N GLY A 180 8.52 6.53 -19.99
CA GLY A 180 9.44 5.79 -20.85
C GLY A 180 8.91 4.43 -21.31
N TYR A 181 7.60 4.21 -21.28
CA TYR A 181 6.95 3.00 -21.80
C TYR A 181 6.61 3.16 -23.29
N GLU A 182 6.50 2.04 -24.00
CA GLU A 182 6.03 2.05 -25.38
C GLU A 182 4.57 2.48 -25.47
N GLN A 183 4.27 3.28 -26.50
CA GLN A 183 2.89 3.65 -26.82
C GLN A 183 2.12 2.43 -27.34
N ILE A 184 0.80 2.44 -27.13
CA ILE A 184 -0.11 1.39 -27.57
C ILE A 184 -1.07 1.92 -28.65
N SER A 185 -1.71 1.00 -29.38
CA SER A 185 -2.74 1.30 -30.35
C SER A 185 -3.98 0.46 -30.06
N LEU A 186 -5.16 1.02 -30.35
CA LEU A 186 -6.46 0.34 -30.28
C LEU A 186 -7.19 0.61 -31.59
N GLU A 187 -8.02 -0.34 -32.03
CA GLU A 187 -9.00 -0.09 -33.09
C GLU A 187 -10.17 0.75 -32.54
N GLU A 188 -11.01 1.31 -33.42
CA GLU A 188 -12.06 2.25 -33.03
C GLU A 188 -13.15 1.63 -32.13
N ASP A 189 -13.32 0.32 -32.16
CA ASP A 189 -14.31 -0.47 -31.43
C ASP A 189 -13.69 -1.38 -30.36
N GLU A 190 -12.41 -1.19 -30.04
CA GLU A 190 -11.68 -1.95 -29.03
C GLU A 190 -11.44 -1.16 -27.76
N PHE A 191 -11.29 -1.87 -26.66
CA PHE A 191 -10.76 -1.35 -25.40
C PHE A 191 -9.70 -2.26 -24.83
N THR A 192 -8.84 -1.74 -23.96
CA THR A 192 -7.94 -2.51 -23.13
C THR A 192 -8.01 -2.06 -21.67
N THR A 193 -7.31 -2.74 -20.79
CA THR A 193 -7.33 -2.46 -19.36
C THR A 193 -5.92 -2.17 -18.81
N GLN A 194 -5.83 -1.21 -17.93
CA GLN A 194 -4.63 -0.92 -17.16
C GLN A 194 -4.85 -1.34 -15.69
N TRP A 195 -3.94 -2.11 -15.14
CA TRP A 195 -4.05 -2.68 -13.80
C TRP A 195 -3.04 -2.10 -12.83
N LYS A 196 -3.45 -1.95 -11.57
CA LYS A 196 -2.52 -1.66 -10.48
C LYS A 196 -1.64 -2.87 -10.20
N ALA A 197 -0.38 -2.63 -9.87
CA ALA A 197 0.56 -3.68 -9.49
C ALA A 197 0.15 -4.50 -8.24
N ILE A 198 -0.82 -4.01 -7.45
CA ILE A 198 -1.36 -4.71 -6.29
C ILE A 198 -2.44 -5.73 -6.66
N ALA A 199 -3.05 -5.62 -7.85
CA ALA A 199 -4.05 -6.57 -8.32
C ALA A 199 -3.44 -7.97 -8.49
N THR A 200 -4.22 -9.00 -8.14
CA THR A 200 -3.78 -10.39 -8.29
C THR A 200 -4.05 -10.89 -9.70
N GLU A 201 -3.28 -11.88 -10.16
CA GLU A 201 -3.54 -12.56 -11.45
C GLU A 201 -4.96 -13.16 -11.49
N GLU A 202 -5.42 -13.73 -10.38
CA GLU A 202 -6.76 -14.31 -10.28
C GLU A 202 -7.85 -13.26 -10.44
N GLU A 203 -7.71 -12.11 -9.80
CA GLU A 203 -8.63 -10.97 -9.92
C GLU A 203 -8.70 -10.48 -11.37
N ARG A 204 -7.55 -10.27 -12.00
CA ARG A 204 -7.44 -9.83 -13.39
C ARG A 204 -8.04 -10.85 -14.36
N ASP A 205 -7.68 -12.14 -14.23
CA ASP A 205 -8.14 -13.18 -15.14
C ASP A 205 -9.66 -13.42 -15.05
N ASN A 206 -10.23 -13.32 -13.85
CA ASN A 206 -11.67 -13.41 -13.66
C ASN A 206 -12.38 -12.22 -14.28
N PHE A 207 -11.87 -11.01 -14.05
CA PHE A 207 -12.39 -9.80 -14.64
C PHE A 207 -12.40 -9.85 -16.17
N LEU A 208 -11.29 -10.23 -16.81
CA LEU A 208 -11.15 -10.29 -18.27
C LEU A 208 -12.06 -11.35 -18.90
N LYS A 209 -12.37 -12.45 -18.19
CA LYS A 209 -13.33 -13.46 -18.66
C LYS A 209 -14.76 -12.93 -18.64
N GLU A 210 -15.10 -12.10 -17.68
CA GLU A 210 -16.44 -11.51 -17.53
C GLU A 210 -16.64 -10.30 -18.42
N HIS A 211 -15.56 -9.57 -18.78
CA HIS A 211 -15.58 -8.33 -19.53
C HIS A 211 -14.89 -8.47 -20.90
N THR A 212 -15.38 -9.41 -21.73
CA THR A 212 -14.94 -9.54 -23.12
C THR A 212 -15.49 -8.44 -24.03
N SER A 213 -16.58 -7.81 -23.63
CA SER A 213 -17.11 -6.56 -24.17
C SER A 213 -17.60 -5.68 -23.02
N ILE A 214 -17.62 -4.37 -23.24
CA ILE A 214 -18.21 -3.39 -22.32
C ILE A 214 -19.21 -2.52 -23.07
N MET A 215 -20.31 -2.18 -22.38
CA MET A 215 -21.24 -1.18 -22.88
C MET A 215 -20.80 0.18 -22.39
N THR A 216 -20.90 1.19 -23.24
CA THR A 216 -20.67 2.59 -22.88
C THR A 216 -21.81 3.45 -23.39
N ASP A 217 -21.98 4.67 -22.88
CA ASP A 217 -22.95 5.63 -23.42
C ASP A 217 -22.67 5.99 -24.90
N ALA A 218 -21.46 5.69 -25.40
CA ALA A 218 -21.06 5.91 -26.79
C ALA A 218 -21.19 4.67 -27.69
N GLY A 219 -21.47 3.49 -27.12
CA GLY A 219 -21.62 2.22 -27.83
C GLY A 219 -20.89 1.06 -27.14
N GLU A 220 -21.03 -0.14 -27.73
CA GLU A 220 -20.35 -1.35 -27.26
C GLU A 220 -18.93 -1.40 -27.80
N LEU A 221 -17.98 -1.79 -26.93
CA LEU A 221 -16.58 -1.99 -27.27
C LEU A 221 -16.17 -3.44 -26.94
N THR A 222 -15.27 -4.01 -27.74
CA THR A 222 -14.72 -5.34 -27.55
C THR A 222 -13.32 -5.30 -26.96
N LEU A 223 -12.97 -6.31 -26.17
CA LEU A 223 -11.64 -6.40 -25.58
C LEU A 223 -10.59 -6.65 -26.64
N SER A 224 -9.55 -5.85 -26.68
CA SER A 224 -8.46 -5.94 -27.66
C SER A 224 -7.61 -7.21 -27.47
N GLY A 225 -6.84 -7.58 -28.50
CA GLY A 225 -5.94 -8.72 -28.45
C GLY A 225 -4.90 -8.62 -27.33
N GLN A 226 -4.41 -7.41 -27.02
CA GLN A 226 -3.67 -7.13 -25.78
C GLN A 226 -4.64 -6.63 -24.74
N SER A 227 -5.16 -7.55 -23.94
CA SER A 227 -6.29 -7.30 -23.05
C SER A 227 -5.94 -6.49 -21.80
N TYR A 228 -4.68 -6.42 -21.40
CA TYR A 228 -4.27 -5.68 -20.21
C TYR A 228 -2.82 -5.19 -20.27
N TYR A 229 -2.56 -4.17 -19.46
CA TYR A 229 -1.25 -3.63 -19.11
C TYR A 229 -1.14 -3.51 -17.59
N GLU A 230 0.06 -3.66 -17.04
CA GLU A 230 0.33 -3.60 -15.60
C GLU A 230 1.58 -2.77 -15.25
N ASP A 231 2.15 -2.08 -16.26
CA ASP A 231 3.22 -1.10 -16.00
C ASP A 231 2.67 0.01 -15.10
N PRO A 232 3.33 0.36 -13.98
CA PRO A 232 2.82 1.37 -13.07
C PRO A 232 2.65 2.74 -13.73
N ILE A 233 1.46 3.34 -13.61
CA ILE A 233 1.15 4.69 -14.13
C ILE A 233 0.76 5.69 -13.04
N GLY A 234 0.92 5.33 -11.77
CA GLY A 234 0.56 6.15 -10.61
C GLY A 234 -0.81 5.81 -10.04
N GLU A 235 -0.93 5.95 -8.73
CA GLU A 235 -2.14 5.59 -7.97
C GLU A 235 -3.34 6.50 -8.22
N THR A 236 -3.11 7.74 -8.61
CA THR A 236 -4.17 8.74 -8.82
C THR A 236 -4.86 8.61 -10.19
N ALA A 237 -4.34 7.75 -11.09
CA ALA A 237 -4.96 7.44 -12.37
C ALA A 237 -6.21 6.55 -12.25
N TYR A 238 -6.45 5.96 -11.08
CA TYR A 238 -7.56 5.04 -10.84
C TYR A 238 -8.61 5.70 -9.95
N ASN A 239 -9.86 5.28 -10.09
CA ASN A 239 -10.90 5.70 -9.17
C ASN A 239 -10.69 5.09 -7.77
N SER A 240 -11.36 5.63 -6.77
CA SER A 240 -11.31 5.13 -5.41
C SER A 240 -11.74 3.66 -5.35
N TYR A 241 -11.00 2.84 -4.61
CA TYR A 241 -11.29 1.41 -4.40
C TYR A 241 -11.29 0.53 -5.67
N THR A 242 -10.86 1.04 -6.84
CA THR A 242 -10.70 0.23 -8.05
C THR A 242 -9.23 -0.12 -8.29
N ASN A 243 -8.98 -1.30 -8.87
CA ASN A 243 -7.65 -1.78 -9.25
C ASN A 243 -7.44 -1.79 -10.75
N VAL A 244 -8.46 -1.41 -11.51
CA VAL A 244 -8.49 -1.42 -12.97
C VAL A 244 -8.95 -0.07 -13.52
N LEU A 245 -8.45 0.28 -14.70
CA LEU A 245 -8.78 1.47 -15.49
C LEU A 245 -9.01 1.00 -16.93
N TYR A 246 -10.09 1.44 -17.56
CA TYR A 246 -10.29 1.21 -18.99
C TYR A 246 -9.48 2.19 -19.81
N VAL A 247 -8.90 1.72 -20.90
CA VAL A 247 -8.28 2.57 -21.94
C VAL A 247 -9.14 2.48 -23.18
N LEU A 248 -9.69 3.60 -23.60
CA LEU A 248 -10.67 3.69 -24.69
C LEU A 248 -10.15 4.59 -25.82
N PRO A 249 -10.61 4.38 -27.07
CA PRO A 249 -10.35 5.31 -28.17
C PRO A 249 -10.84 6.73 -27.86
N ASP A 250 -10.14 7.75 -28.38
CA ASP A 250 -10.44 9.15 -28.11
C ASP A 250 -11.86 9.57 -28.56
N ASN A 251 -12.29 9.08 -29.73
CA ASN A 251 -13.63 9.34 -30.29
C ASN A 251 -14.78 8.79 -29.40
N ILE A 252 -14.50 7.83 -28.57
CA ILE A 252 -15.43 7.30 -27.57
C ILE A 252 -15.41 8.21 -26.34
N CYS A 253 -14.23 8.51 -25.80
CA CYS A 253 -14.08 9.34 -24.60
C CYS A 253 -14.69 10.75 -24.77
N GLU A 254 -14.62 11.34 -25.97
CA GLU A 254 -15.25 12.63 -26.29
C GLU A 254 -16.78 12.67 -26.08
N LYS A 255 -17.43 11.51 -26.09
CA LYS A 255 -18.88 11.37 -25.89
C LYS A 255 -19.27 10.98 -24.47
N LEU A 256 -18.29 10.61 -23.65
CA LEU A 256 -18.51 10.16 -22.28
C LEU A 256 -18.44 11.33 -21.30
N LEU A 257 -18.98 11.10 -20.10
CA LEU A 257 -18.99 12.09 -19.04
C LEU A 257 -17.61 12.14 -18.36
N PRO A 258 -16.88 13.28 -18.40
CA PRO A 258 -15.66 13.44 -17.63
C PRO A 258 -16.00 13.58 -16.13
N VAL A 259 -15.35 12.77 -15.27
CA VAL A 259 -15.64 12.74 -13.83
C VAL A 259 -14.46 13.13 -12.96
N ILE A 260 -13.24 13.01 -13.45
CA ILE A 260 -12.01 13.32 -12.73
C ILE A 260 -11.09 14.08 -13.67
N LYS A 261 -10.49 15.16 -13.20
CA LYS A 261 -9.43 15.88 -13.92
C LYS A 261 -8.14 15.78 -13.15
N ASN A 262 -7.13 15.21 -13.79
CA ASN A 262 -5.80 15.03 -13.23
C ASN A 262 -4.78 15.82 -14.05
N ARG A 263 -3.63 16.13 -13.41
CA ARG A 263 -2.48 16.72 -14.09
C ARG A 263 -1.20 16.13 -13.49
N TYR A 264 -0.35 15.61 -14.36
CA TYR A 264 0.96 15.07 -13.99
C TYR A 264 2.06 15.91 -14.62
N ILE A 265 3.06 16.25 -13.82
CA ILE A 265 4.18 17.08 -14.25
C ILE A 265 5.48 16.43 -13.81
N THR A 266 6.44 16.36 -14.73
CA THR A 266 7.84 16.07 -14.44
C THR A 266 8.68 17.30 -14.74
N THR A 267 9.62 17.59 -13.85
CA THR A 267 10.48 18.77 -13.92
C THR A 267 11.94 18.35 -14.24
N THR A 268 12.74 19.27 -14.76
CA THR A 268 14.15 19.02 -15.04
C THR A 268 14.95 18.73 -13.77
N GLU A 269 14.60 19.40 -12.67
CA GLU A 269 15.18 19.21 -11.34
C GLU A 269 14.05 19.05 -10.32
N ASN A 270 14.25 18.17 -9.36
CA ASN A 270 13.25 17.98 -8.29
C ASN A 270 12.88 19.28 -7.60
N ILE A 271 11.59 19.51 -7.41
CA ILE A 271 11.09 20.68 -6.70
C ILE A 271 11.60 20.64 -5.25
N SER A 272 12.23 21.73 -4.80
CA SER A 272 12.74 21.79 -3.43
C SER A 272 11.63 21.62 -2.40
N TYR A 273 11.96 21.09 -1.23
CA TYR A 273 10.99 20.90 -0.12
C TYR A 273 10.25 22.20 0.23
N GLU A 274 10.97 23.34 0.26
CA GLU A 274 10.38 24.64 0.59
C GLU A 274 9.38 25.09 -0.48
N ASN A 275 9.72 24.97 -1.76
CA ASN A 275 8.83 25.30 -2.88
C ASN A 275 7.62 24.38 -2.94
N ALA A 276 7.83 23.07 -2.73
CA ALA A 276 6.73 22.10 -2.69
C ALA A 276 5.72 22.42 -1.57
N ARG A 277 6.20 22.78 -0.37
CA ARG A 277 5.33 23.20 0.75
C ARG A 277 4.60 24.51 0.49
N LYS A 278 5.26 25.48 -0.15
CA LYS A 278 4.60 26.75 -0.53
C LYS A 278 3.49 26.50 -1.55
N LEU A 279 3.79 25.72 -2.58
CA LEU A 279 2.84 25.41 -3.64
C LEU A 279 1.67 24.54 -3.11
N GLU A 280 1.92 23.57 -2.24
CA GLU A 280 0.89 22.79 -1.57
C GLU A 280 -0.10 23.68 -0.82
N LYS A 281 0.42 24.66 -0.07
CA LYS A 281 -0.42 25.62 0.66
C LYS A 281 -1.25 26.51 -0.28
N LEU A 282 -0.63 27.08 -1.32
CA LEU A 282 -1.33 27.90 -2.31
C LEU A 282 -2.41 27.11 -3.05
N PHE A 283 -2.12 25.86 -3.39
CA PHE A 283 -3.08 24.95 -4.03
C PHE A 283 -4.29 24.69 -3.12
N THR A 284 -4.05 24.34 -1.85
CA THR A 284 -5.12 24.07 -0.88
C THR A 284 -5.98 25.31 -0.59
N GLU A 285 -5.40 26.51 -0.63
CA GLU A 285 -6.15 27.75 -0.48
C GLU A 285 -7.02 28.06 -1.70
N LYS A 286 -6.56 27.74 -2.92
CA LYS A 286 -7.30 27.98 -4.17
C LYS A 286 -8.38 26.93 -4.42
N TYR A 287 -8.10 25.65 -4.06
CA TYR A 287 -8.99 24.53 -4.27
C TYR A 287 -9.37 23.84 -2.93
N PRO A 288 -10.17 24.54 -2.09
CA PRO A 288 -10.61 23.92 -0.83
C PRO A 288 -11.56 22.76 -1.09
N GLU A 289 -11.57 21.78 -0.18
CA GLU A 289 -12.56 20.71 -0.20
C GLU A 289 -13.98 21.30 -0.12
N GLN A 290 -14.85 20.83 -1.00
CA GLN A 290 -16.25 21.29 -1.06
C GLN A 290 -17.12 20.34 -0.24
N ALA A 291 -17.51 20.77 0.94
CA ALA A 291 -18.31 19.95 1.87
C ALA A 291 -19.71 19.58 1.32
N GLU A 292 -20.29 20.43 0.47
CA GLU A 292 -21.64 20.22 -0.09
C GLU A 292 -21.65 19.16 -1.20
N THR A 293 -20.60 19.09 -2.01
CA THR A 293 -20.48 18.20 -3.18
C THR A 293 -19.57 17.00 -2.92
N GLY A 294 -18.84 17.00 -1.80
CA GLY A 294 -17.83 15.98 -1.50
C GLY A 294 -16.63 15.98 -2.46
N ALA A 295 -16.48 17.06 -3.26
CA ALA A 295 -15.37 17.19 -4.20
C ALA A 295 -14.07 17.47 -3.43
N ILE A 296 -13.05 16.65 -3.68
CA ILE A 296 -11.73 16.77 -3.11
C ILE A 296 -10.73 17.05 -4.22
N TYR A 297 -9.99 18.13 -4.07
CA TYR A 297 -8.86 18.46 -4.92
C TYR A 297 -7.57 18.22 -4.15
N GLY A 298 -6.67 17.45 -4.72
CA GLY A 298 -5.43 17.10 -4.06
C GLY A 298 -4.21 17.36 -4.93
N VAL A 299 -3.12 17.73 -4.30
CA VAL A 299 -1.81 17.81 -4.93
C VAL A 299 -0.81 16.97 -4.15
N ARG A 300 0.02 16.23 -4.87
CA ARG A 300 1.13 15.46 -4.31
C ARG A 300 2.42 15.89 -4.98
N PHE A 301 3.45 16.05 -4.17
CA PHE A 301 4.81 16.35 -4.62
C PHE A 301 5.71 15.17 -4.26
N SER A 302 6.47 14.65 -5.23
CA SER A 302 7.43 13.55 -5.01
C SER A 302 8.36 13.87 -3.83
N THR A 303 8.90 15.08 -3.79
CA THR A 303 9.79 15.55 -2.72
C THR A 303 9.14 15.47 -1.34
N LEU A 304 7.87 15.86 -1.19
CA LEU A 304 7.18 15.78 0.10
C LEU A 304 6.89 14.33 0.50
N GLN A 305 6.49 13.50 -0.47
CA GLN A 305 6.25 12.07 -0.25
C GLN A 305 7.53 11.35 0.20
N ILE A 306 8.63 11.59 -0.50
CA ILE A 306 9.96 11.02 -0.18
C ILE A 306 10.39 11.46 1.23
N ASN A 307 10.32 12.75 1.55
CA ASN A 307 10.72 13.24 2.88
C ASN A 307 9.86 12.68 4.00
N SER A 308 8.54 12.62 3.81
CA SER A 308 7.62 12.04 4.79
C SER A 308 7.88 10.55 4.99
N SER A 309 8.11 9.81 3.91
CA SER A 309 8.40 8.38 3.96
C SER A 309 9.75 8.09 4.63
N ILE A 310 10.81 8.83 4.30
CA ILE A 310 12.13 8.68 4.93
C ILE A 310 12.00 8.92 6.44
N ALA A 311 11.30 9.99 6.87
CA ALA A 311 11.11 10.29 8.28
C ALA A 311 10.35 9.18 9.00
N ASN A 312 9.24 8.72 8.44
CA ASN A 312 8.41 7.66 9.02
C ASN A 312 9.17 6.31 9.09
N ASN A 313 9.86 5.95 8.02
CA ASN A 313 10.66 4.71 7.97
C ASN A 313 11.81 4.75 8.97
N PHE A 314 12.49 5.89 9.11
CA PHE A 314 13.56 6.07 10.10
C PHE A 314 13.06 5.92 11.52
N ILE A 315 11.92 6.54 11.86
CA ILE A 315 11.29 6.44 13.18
C ILE A 315 10.91 5.00 13.48
N LEU A 316 10.22 4.32 12.56
CA LEU A 316 9.78 2.93 12.72
C LEU A 316 10.98 1.99 12.89
N GLN A 317 11.97 2.08 12.01
CA GLN A 317 13.16 1.24 12.05
C GLN A 317 13.95 1.44 13.34
N THR A 318 14.15 2.70 13.75
CA THR A 318 14.85 3.04 15.00
C THR A 318 14.11 2.49 16.22
N ALA A 319 12.79 2.65 16.28
CA ALA A 319 11.98 2.15 17.39
C ALA A 319 12.04 0.62 17.49
N MET A 320 11.96 -0.09 16.36
CA MET A 320 12.03 -1.56 16.34
C MET A 320 13.42 -2.07 16.72
N ILE A 321 14.49 -1.49 16.20
CA ILE A 321 15.86 -1.87 16.54
C ILE A 321 16.14 -1.58 18.03
N TYR A 322 15.72 -0.42 18.53
CA TYR A 322 15.87 -0.08 19.94
C TYR A 322 15.11 -1.07 20.84
N GLY A 323 13.87 -1.38 20.51
CA GLY A 323 13.07 -2.37 21.21
C GLY A 323 13.75 -3.75 21.24
N ALA A 324 14.29 -4.19 20.12
CA ALA A 324 15.03 -5.45 20.01
C ALA A 324 16.28 -5.48 20.91
N VAL A 325 17.06 -4.39 20.93
CA VAL A 325 18.24 -4.26 21.80
C VAL A 325 17.86 -4.32 23.27
N VAL A 326 16.81 -3.58 23.68
CA VAL A 326 16.30 -3.62 25.06
C VAL A 326 15.89 -5.03 25.48
N LEU A 327 15.15 -5.74 24.64
CA LEU A 327 14.74 -7.12 24.89
C LEU A 327 15.95 -8.06 25.00
N MET A 328 16.97 -7.91 24.17
CA MET A 328 18.20 -8.68 24.27
C MET A 328 18.96 -8.41 25.59
N VAL A 329 19.04 -7.15 26.01
CA VAL A 329 19.68 -6.80 27.30
C VAL A 329 18.91 -7.42 28.46
N ILE A 330 17.58 -7.37 28.45
CA ILE A 330 16.74 -8.03 29.45
C ILE A 330 17.02 -9.54 29.47
N CYS A 331 17.06 -10.16 28.28
CA CYS A 331 17.34 -11.59 28.14
C CYS A 331 18.71 -11.97 28.74
N LEU A 332 19.77 -11.23 28.41
CA LEU A 332 21.12 -11.44 28.92
C LEU A 332 21.20 -11.21 30.43
N THR A 333 20.51 -10.21 30.96
CA THR A 333 20.44 -9.95 32.40
C THR A 333 19.79 -11.09 33.15
N VAL A 334 18.67 -11.59 32.64
CA VAL A 334 17.96 -12.74 33.27
C VAL A 334 18.78 -14.04 33.17
N LEU A 335 19.57 -14.23 32.12
CA LEU A 335 20.48 -15.37 31.98
C LEU A 335 21.68 -15.31 32.95
N SER A 336 22.09 -14.08 33.32
CA SER A 336 23.23 -13.88 34.23
C SER A 336 22.89 -14.03 35.73
N LEU A 337 21.62 -13.96 36.08
CA LEU A 337 21.07 -14.15 37.43
C LEU A 337 20.79 -15.63 37.72
#